data_16585b8911417c0907c7fcacaeca0ed6
#
_entry.id   16585b8911417c0907c7fcacaeca0ed6
#
_cell.length_a   1.000
_cell.length_b   1.000
_cell.length_c   1.000
_cell.angle_alpha   90.00
_cell.angle_beta   90.00
_cell.angle_gamma   90.00
#
_symmetry.space_group_name_H-M   'P 1'
#
loop_
_entity.id
_entity.type
_entity.pdbx_description
1 polymer ?
#
loop_
_entity_poly.entity_id
_entity_poly.type
_entity_poly.pdbx_seq_one_letter_code
_entity_poly.pdbx_strand_id
1 'polypeptide(L)'
;MTDALETWESDARLHFLLGSVKASEQDYPGAELAMIKAVTLSPETDIYRFQLGLLQLTCGSAEAARATLHPLAGFPASQEGLKVFASGLMALLNDDMAAALDHLQRGMQLNTQHPELNHDIGLIVDKLKAALPPQDQQETGPSTHLLLSGYWDNATKH
;
A
#
# COMPACT_ATOMS: atom_id res chain seq x y z
N MET A 1 2.13 -6.11 -35.96
CA MET A 1 3.05 -5.47 -35.01
C MET A 1 2.40 -4.35 -34.20
N THR A 2 1.50 -3.58 -34.76
CA THR A 2 0.70 -2.55 -34.06
C THR A 2 -0.24 -3.14 -33.00
N ASP A 3 -0.90 -4.28 -33.26
CA ASP A 3 -1.88 -4.89 -32.33
C ASP A 3 -1.26 -5.35 -31.00
N ALA A 4 -0.01 -5.83 -31.00
CA ALA A 4 0.67 -6.26 -29.78
C ALA A 4 1.06 -5.07 -28.88
N LEU A 5 1.48 -3.94 -29.46
CA LEU A 5 1.80 -2.72 -28.74
C LEU A 5 0.54 -2.04 -28.17
N GLU A 6 -0.54 -2.00 -28.96
CA GLU A 6 -1.83 -1.48 -28.50
C GLU A 6 -2.43 -2.35 -27.39
N THR A 7 -2.28 -3.67 -27.47
CA THR A 7 -2.70 -4.59 -26.42
C THR A 7 -1.88 -4.41 -25.15
N TRP A 8 -0.56 -4.20 -25.28
CA TRP A 8 0.31 -3.88 -24.15
C TRP A 8 -0.10 -2.57 -23.46
N GLU A 9 -0.30 -1.51 -24.23
CA GLU A 9 -0.67 -0.19 -23.71
C GLU A 9 -2.02 -0.18 -22.98
N SER A 10 -2.90 -1.12 -23.28
CA SER A 10 -4.24 -1.24 -22.69
C SER A 10 -4.38 -2.36 -21.66
N ASP A 11 -3.31 -3.11 -21.36
CA ASP A 11 -3.38 -4.19 -20.35
C ASP A 11 -2.97 -3.65 -18.97
N ALA A 12 -3.95 -3.47 -18.10
CA ALA A 12 -3.74 -3.00 -16.73
C ALA A 12 -2.77 -3.88 -15.93
N ARG A 13 -2.78 -5.20 -16.16
CA ARG A 13 -1.90 -6.14 -15.45
C ARG A 13 -0.44 -5.91 -15.78
N LEU A 14 -0.13 -5.63 -17.04
CA LEU A 14 1.23 -5.36 -17.49
C LEU A 14 1.76 -4.05 -16.90
N HIS A 15 0.92 -3.02 -16.84
CA HIS A 15 1.28 -1.76 -16.17
C HIS A 15 1.48 -1.94 -14.66
N PHE A 16 0.66 -2.76 -14.02
CA PHE A 16 0.83 -3.10 -12.62
C PHE A 16 2.14 -3.86 -12.36
N LEU A 17 2.45 -4.88 -13.17
CA LEU A 17 3.71 -5.61 -13.09
C LEU A 17 4.92 -4.70 -13.33
N LEU A 18 4.85 -3.83 -14.33
CA LEU A 18 5.89 -2.84 -14.61
C LEU A 18 6.10 -1.93 -13.38
N GLY A 19 5.03 -1.45 -12.77
CA GLY A 19 5.11 -0.65 -11.56
C GLY A 19 5.77 -1.39 -10.40
N SER A 20 5.46 -2.66 -10.22
CA SER A 20 6.06 -3.50 -9.18
C SER A 20 7.57 -3.72 -9.42
N VAL A 21 7.98 -3.98 -10.66
CA VAL A 21 9.40 -4.09 -11.03
C VAL A 21 10.14 -2.79 -10.78
N LYS A 22 9.58 -1.66 -11.23
CA LYS A 22 10.19 -0.33 -11.00
C LYS A 22 10.32 0.01 -9.52
N ALA A 23 9.33 -0.34 -8.71
CA ALA A 23 9.42 -0.17 -7.26
C ALA A 23 10.55 -1.00 -6.64
N SER A 24 10.74 -2.24 -7.10
CA SER A 24 11.85 -3.09 -6.65
C SER A 24 13.22 -2.56 -7.07
N GLU A 25 13.29 -1.84 -8.18
CA GLU A 25 14.48 -1.14 -8.66
C GLU A 25 14.67 0.25 -8.04
N GLN A 26 13.78 0.64 -7.11
CA GLN A 26 13.76 1.95 -6.46
C GLN A 26 13.47 3.13 -7.41
N ASP A 27 12.97 2.84 -8.61
CA ASP A 27 12.41 3.85 -9.52
C ASP A 27 10.97 4.17 -9.09
N TYR A 28 10.81 4.84 -7.95
CA TYR A 28 9.51 5.15 -7.38
C TYR A 28 8.64 6.06 -8.27
N PRO A 29 9.18 7.11 -8.92
CA PRO A 29 8.39 7.90 -9.86
C PRO A 29 7.86 7.09 -11.04
N GLY A 30 8.71 6.23 -11.62
CA GLY A 30 8.31 5.34 -12.71
C GLY A 30 7.30 4.29 -12.26
N ALA A 31 7.47 3.76 -11.05
CA ALA A 31 6.51 2.82 -10.44
C ALA A 31 5.14 3.45 -10.26
N GLU A 32 5.09 4.66 -9.73
CA GLU A 32 3.84 5.40 -9.51
C GLU A 32 3.10 5.64 -10.83
N LEU A 33 3.80 6.12 -11.87
CA LEU A 33 3.20 6.33 -13.19
C LEU A 33 2.59 5.05 -13.78
N ALA A 34 3.33 3.94 -13.70
CA ALA A 34 2.84 2.65 -14.19
C ALA A 34 1.62 2.16 -13.40
N MET A 35 1.62 2.27 -12.07
CA MET A 35 0.50 1.88 -11.23
C MET A 35 -0.73 2.78 -11.42
N ILE A 36 -0.55 4.09 -11.63
CA ILE A 36 -1.64 5.01 -12.01
C ILE A 36 -2.29 4.54 -13.31
N LYS A 37 -1.48 4.17 -14.30
CA LYS A 37 -1.99 3.63 -15.56
C LYS A 37 -2.81 2.36 -15.35
N ALA A 38 -2.34 1.43 -14.52
CA ALA A 38 -3.07 0.21 -14.17
C ALA A 38 -4.43 0.52 -13.54
N VAL A 39 -4.48 1.42 -12.56
CA VAL A 39 -5.73 1.85 -11.89
C VAL A 39 -6.67 2.53 -12.87
N THR A 40 -6.15 3.34 -13.79
CA THR A 40 -6.95 4.04 -14.81
C THR A 40 -7.59 3.05 -15.80
N LEU A 41 -6.85 2.03 -16.19
CA LEU A 41 -7.33 1.01 -17.13
C LEU A 41 -8.29 0.00 -16.48
N SER A 42 -8.16 -0.25 -15.19
CA SER A 42 -9.01 -1.20 -14.46
C SER A 42 -9.34 -0.65 -13.06
N PRO A 43 -10.22 0.37 -13.00
CA PRO A 43 -10.56 1.04 -11.74
C PRO A 43 -11.32 0.15 -10.75
N GLU A 44 -11.92 -0.94 -11.23
CA GLU A 44 -12.62 -1.94 -10.43
C GLU A 44 -11.69 -2.94 -9.75
N THR A 45 -10.40 -2.96 -10.10
CA THR A 45 -9.42 -3.87 -9.52
C THR A 45 -8.80 -3.27 -8.26
N ASP A 46 -9.40 -3.55 -7.12
CA ASP A 46 -9.06 -2.95 -5.82
C ASP A 46 -7.59 -3.11 -5.44
N ILE A 47 -6.96 -4.24 -5.80
CA ILE A 47 -5.55 -4.51 -5.48
C ILE A 47 -4.59 -3.50 -6.13
N TYR A 48 -4.88 -3.04 -7.36
CA TYR A 48 -4.03 -2.04 -8.03
C TYR A 48 -4.07 -0.71 -7.30
N ARG A 49 -5.27 -0.30 -6.89
CA ARG A 49 -5.47 0.92 -6.10
C ARG A 49 -4.79 0.83 -4.74
N PHE A 50 -4.91 -0.31 -4.08
CA PHE A 50 -4.26 -0.55 -2.78
C PHE A 50 -2.73 -0.42 -2.89
N GLN A 51 -2.13 -1.11 -3.84
CA GLN A 51 -0.68 -1.08 -4.05
C GLN A 51 -0.17 0.33 -4.43
N LEU A 52 -0.91 1.06 -5.26
CA LEU A 52 -0.59 2.45 -5.56
C LEU A 52 -0.61 3.32 -4.30
N GLY A 53 -1.66 3.19 -3.49
CA GLY A 53 -1.76 3.96 -2.24
C GLY A 53 -0.65 3.62 -1.25
N LEU A 54 -0.29 2.34 -1.15
CA LEU A 54 0.83 1.90 -0.32
C LEU A 54 2.17 2.49 -0.81
N LEU A 55 2.42 2.46 -2.12
CA LEU A 55 3.60 3.07 -2.72
C LEU A 55 3.67 4.57 -2.41
N GLN A 56 2.59 5.30 -2.64
CA GLN A 56 2.50 6.73 -2.37
C GLN A 56 2.75 7.06 -0.88
N LEU A 57 2.18 6.25 0.02
CA LEU A 57 2.41 6.40 1.46
C LEU A 57 3.88 6.21 1.82
N THR A 58 4.52 5.15 1.32
CA THR A 58 5.93 4.85 1.62
C THR A 58 6.89 5.88 1.01
N CYS A 59 6.51 6.51 -0.11
CA CYS A 59 7.28 7.60 -0.73
C CYS A 59 7.03 8.98 -0.09
N GLY A 60 6.17 9.06 0.92
CA GLY A 60 5.86 10.32 1.60
C GLY A 60 4.85 11.22 0.89
N SER A 61 4.18 10.72 -0.15
CA SER A 61 3.13 11.43 -0.88
C SER A 61 1.77 11.26 -0.17
N ALA A 62 1.65 11.82 1.03
CA ALA A 62 0.51 11.59 1.92
C ALA A 62 -0.85 11.97 1.30
N GLU A 63 -0.93 13.10 0.62
CA GLU A 63 -2.17 13.56 0.01
C GLU A 63 -2.61 12.66 -1.17
N ALA A 64 -1.64 12.25 -2.00
CA ALA A 64 -1.92 11.30 -3.09
C ALA A 64 -2.36 9.94 -2.54
N ALA A 65 -1.67 9.43 -1.52
CA ALA A 65 -2.02 8.18 -0.85
C ALA A 65 -3.44 8.25 -0.26
N ARG A 66 -3.79 9.36 0.39
CA ARG A 66 -5.13 9.58 0.94
C ARG A 66 -6.20 9.53 -0.14
N ALA A 67 -6.02 10.26 -1.23
CA ALA A 67 -6.95 10.28 -2.36
C ALA A 67 -7.09 8.90 -3.00
N THR A 68 -6.00 8.15 -3.12
CA THR A 68 -5.98 6.82 -3.73
C THR A 68 -6.66 5.77 -2.85
N LEU A 69 -6.42 5.78 -1.53
CA LEU A 69 -6.93 4.77 -0.58
C LEU A 69 -8.36 5.04 -0.12
N HIS A 70 -8.79 6.30 -0.09
CA HIS A 70 -10.10 6.68 0.42
C HIS A 70 -11.27 5.87 -0.16
N PRO A 71 -11.35 5.60 -1.47
CA PRO A 71 -12.42 4.79 -2.01
C PRO A 71 -12.47 3.37 -1.45
N LEU A 72 -11.32 2.77 -1.12
CA LEU A 72 -11.26 1.41 -0.56
C LEU A 72 -11.76 1.36 0.88
N ALA A 73 -11.47 2.39 1.67
CA ALA A 73 -11.87 2.45 3.07
C ALA A 73 -13.37 2.79 3.24
N GLY A 74 -13.94 3.61 2.34
CA GLY A 74 -15.28 4.15 2.44
C GLY A 74 -16.40 3.35 1.76
N PHE A 75 -16.08 2.48 0.80
CA PHE A 75 -17.07 1.72 0.04
C PHE A 75 -17.07 0.23 0.40
N PRO A 76 -18.21 -0.49 0.20
CA PRO A 76 -18.21 -1.94 0.32
C PRO A 76 -17.29 -2.54 -0.75
N ALA A 77 -16.04 -2.78 -0.38
CA ALA A 77 -15.09 -3.46 -1.24
C ALA A 77 -15.48 -4.94 -1.37
N SER A 78 -15.26 -5.52 -2.55
CA SER A 78 -15.44 -6.94 -2.80
C SER A 78 -14.53 -7.81 -1.93
N GLN A 79 -13.49 -7.21 -1.35
CA GLN A 79 -12.46 -7.86 -0.54
C GLN A 79 -12.33 -7.16 0.81
N GLU A 80 -12.92 -7.74 1.84
CA GLU A 80 -12.95 -7.13 3.17
C GLU A 80 -11.54 -6.94 3.77
N GLY A 81 -10.61 -7.85 3.49
CA GLY A 81 -9.22 -7.73 3.91
C GLY A 81 -8.55 -6.46 3.38
N LEU A 82 -8.70 -6.15 2.08
CA LEU A 82 -8.15 -4.93 1.47
C LEU A 82 -8.79 -3.67 2.05
N LYS A 83 -10.11 -3.69 2.32
CA LYS A 83 -10.81 -2.58 2.95
C LYS A 83 -10.23 -2.26 4.33
N VAL A 84 -10.01 -3.28 5.15
CA VAL A 84 -9.46 -3.13 6.50
C VAL A 84 -7.99 -2.68 6.44
N PHE A 85 -7.19 -3.21 5.50
CA PHE A 85 -5.84 -2.71 5.26
C PHE A 85 -5.83 -1.23 4.86
N ALA A 86 -6.71 -0.82 3.93
CA ALA A 86 -6.83 0.58 3.52
C ALA A 86 -7.19 1.47 4.72
N SER A 87 -8.08 1.02 5.59
CA SER A 87 -8.41 1.74 6.83
C SER A 87 -7.20 1.88 7.75
N GLY A 88 -6.37 0.85 7.86
CA GLY A 88 -5.12 0.90 8.61
C GLY A 88 -4.11 1.89 8.04
N LEU A 89 -3.94 1.90 6.71
CA LEU A 89 -3.06 2.88 6.05
C LEU A 89 -3.60 4.32 6.18
N MET A 90 -4.92 4.50 6.14
CA MET A 90 -5.54 5.80 6.40
C MET A 90 -5.32 6.28 7.83
N ALA A 91 -5.35 5.37 8.80
CA ALA A 91 -5.00 5.68 10.20
C ALA A 91 -3.54 6.13 10.32
N LEU A 92 -2.60 5.48 9.60
CA LEU A 92 -1.20 5.94 9.52
C LEU A 92 -1.09 7.36 8.97
N LEU A 93 -1.85 7.68 7.93
CA LEU A 93 -1.89 9.03 7.35
C LEU A 93 -2.43 10.09 8.32
N ASN A 94 -3.13 9.67 9.37
CA ASN A 94 -3.62 10.52 10.44
C ASN A 94 -2.73 10.46 11.70
N ASP A 95 -1.55 9.83 11.60
CA ASP A 95 -0.62 9.59 12.71
C ASP A 95 -1.24 8.80 13.88
N ASP A 96 -2.33 8.07 13.63
CA ASP A 96 -2.96 7.18 14.60
C ASP A 96 -2.36 5.77 14.49
N MET A 97 -1.19 5.59 15.07
CA MET A 97 -0.43 4.34 15.01
C MET A 97 -1.14 3.18 15.72
N ALA A 98 -1.90 3.47 16.77
CA ALA A 98 -2.62 2.44 17.52
C ALA A 98 -3.79 1.88 16.70
N ALA A 99 -4.61 2.74 16.11
CA ALA A 99 -5.68 2.33 15.20
C ALA A 99 -5.13 1.64 13.95
N ALA A 100 -4.02 2.14 13.40
CA ALA A 100 -3.34 1.52 12.27
C ALA A 100 -2.92 0.09 12.58
N LEU A 101 -2.28 -0.13 13.72
CA LEU A 101 -1.84 -1.46 14.16
C LEU A 101 -3.02 -2.42 14.28
N ASP A 102 -4.12 -2.00 14.92
CA ASP A 102 -5.33 -2.81 15.08
C ASP A 102 -5.93 -3.20 13.73
N HIS A 103 -6.14 -2.23 12.83
CA HIS A 103 -6.68 -2.48 11.49
C HIS A 103 -5.78 -3.39 10.66
N LEU A 104 -4.47 -3.15 10.66
CA LEU A 104 -3.55 -3.95 9.85
C LEU A 104 -3.49 -5.40 10.33
N GLN A 105 -3.45 -5.64 11.65
CA GLN A 105 -3.49 -6.99 12.20
C GLN A 105 -4.81 -7.71 11.90
N ARG A 106 -5.93 -7.02 12.03
CA ARG A 106 -7.24 -7.55 11.67
C ARG A 106 -7.35 -7.85 10.17
N GLY A 107 -6.82 -6.96 9.33
CA GLY A 107 -6.78 -7.16 7.87
C GLY A 107 -6.00 -8.41 7.49
N MET A 108 -4.87 -8.70 8.16
CA MET A 108 -4.08 -9.92 7.93
C MET A 108 -4.89 -11.20 8.22
N GLN A 109 -5.79 -11.17 9.19
CA GLN A 109 -6.67 -12.31 9.51
C GLN A 109 -7.78 -12.49 8.47
N LEU A 110 -8.27 -11.40 7.89
CA LEU A 110 -9.35 -11.40 6.90
C LEU A 110 -8.87 -11.61 5.47
N ASN A 111 -7.60 -11.31 5.20
CA ASN A 111 -7.02 -11.38 3.86
C ASN A 111 -6.67 -12.82 3.49
N THR A 112 -7.56 -13.46 2.73
CA THR A 112 -7.36 -14.81 2.20
C THR A 112 -7.05 -14.83 0.70
N GLN A 113 -7.33 -13.72 -0.01
CA GLN A 113 -7.21 -13.65 -1.46
C GLN A 113 -5.82 -13.21 -1.94
N HIS A 114 -5.11 -12.44 -1.12
CA HIS A 114 -3.77 -11.91 -1.43
C HIS A 114 -2.80 -12.22 -0.30
N PRO A 115 -2.43 -13.50 -0.09
CA PRO A 115 -1.56 -13.88 1.04
C PRO A 115 -0.17 -13.20 1.01
N GLU A 116 0.31 -12.83 -0.18
CA GLU A 116 1.55 -12.07 -0.35
C GLU A 116 1.52 -10.72 0.37
N LEU A 117 0.35 -10.07 0.44
CA LEU A 117 0.20 -8.81 1.17
C LEU A 117 0.40 -8.97 2.68
N ASN A 118 0.09 -10.13 3.23
CA ASN A 118 0.29 -10.38 4.67
C ASN A 118 1.77 -10.29 5.05
N HIS A 119 2.67 -10.70 4.16
CA HIS A 119 4.11 -10.51 4.38
C HIS A 119 4.46 -9.02 4.43
N ASP A 120 4.04 -8.26 3.42
CA ASP A 120 4.35 -6.84 3.29
C ASP A 120 3.75 -6.00 4.42
N ILE A 121 2.48 -6.25 4.73
CA ILE A 121 1.79 -5.60 5.86
C ILE A 121 2.42 -6.00 7.19
N GLY A 122 2.86 -7.25 7.32
CA GLY A 122 3.58 -7.73 8.50
C GLY A 122 4.83 -6.92 8.83
N LEU A 123 5.58 -6.50 7.81
CA LEU A 123 6.75 -5.63 8.00
C LEU A 123 6.35 -4.26 8.56
N ILE A 124 5.24 -3.70 8.13
CA ILE A 124 4.69 -2.43 8.67
C ILE A 124 4.23 -2.63 10.12
N VAL A 125 3.51 -3.72 10.39
CA VAL A 125 3.04 -4.07 11.74
C VAL A 125 4.21 -4.20 12.71
N ASP A 126 5.30 -4.86 12.31
CA ASP A 126 6.48 -5.02 13.16
C ASP A 126 7.15 -3.68 13.47
N LYS A 127 7.23 -2.78 12.48
CA LYS A 127 7.74 -1.41 12.69
C LYS A 127 6.84 -0.60 13.63
N LEU A 128 5.53 -0.72 13.49
CA LEU A 128 4.57 -0.06 14.38
C LEU A 128 4.70 -0.56 15.82
N LYS A 129 4.82 -1.87 16.02
CA LYS A 129 5.02 -2.46 17.35
C LYS A 129 6.32 -1.98 17.99
N ALA A 130 7.39 -1.84 17.20
CA ALA A 130 8.67 -1.34 17.70
C ALA A 130 8.63 0.15 18.04
N ALA A 131 7.80 0.94 17.35
CA ALA A 131 7.68 2.38 17.55
C ALA A 131 6.69 2.77 18.65
N LEU A 132 5.67 1.94 18.88
CA LEU A 132 4.70 2.17 19.94
C LEU A 132 5.36 1.86 21.30
N PRO A 133 5.31 2.78 22.26
CA PRO A 133 5.80 2.51 23.60
C PRO A 133 4.98 1.37 24.23
N PRO A 134 5.55 0.55 25.12
CA PRO A 134 4.75 -0.34 25.95
C PRO A 134 3.68 0.50 26.65
N GLN A 135 2.47 -0.01 26.77
CA GLN A 135 1.20 0.69 27.05
C GLN A 135 1.15 1.77 28.15
N ASP A 136 2.27 2.15 28.75
CA ASP A 136 2.35 3.08 29.89
C ASP A 136 3.02 4.44 29.61
N GLN A 137 3.44 4.75 28.37
CA GLN A 137 4.09 6.03 28.08
C GLN A 137 3.56 6.66 26.79
N GLN A 138 2.73 7.68 26.95
CA GLN A 138 2.33 8.60 25.87
C GLN A 138 3.47 9.59 25.57
N GLU A 139 4.34 9.28 24.63
CA GLU A 139 5.21 10.29 24.01
C GLU A 139 5.16 10.19 22.50
N THR A 140 5.33 11.35 21.85
CA THR A 140 5.27 11.49 20.38
C THR A 140 6.25 10.57 19.68
N GLY A 141 5.71 9.53 19.01
CA GLY A 141 6.49 8.60 18.21
C GLY A 141 7.02 9.24 16.90
N PRO A 142 7.93 8.55 16.18
CA PRO A 142 8.45 9.02 14.90
C PRO A 142 7.33 9.16 13.87
N SER A 143 7.51 10.06 12.88
CA SER A 143 6.52 10.26 11.83
C SER A 143 6.34 8.98 10.98
N THR A 144 5.14 8.78 10.46
CA THR A 144 4.79 7.64 9.60
C THR A 144 5.77 7.47 8.44
N HIS A 145 6.20 8.57 7.84
CA HIS A 145 7.16 8.55 6.73
C HIS A 145 8.49 7.90 7.15
N LEU A 146 9.02 8.25 8.33
CA LEU A 146 10.26 7.64 8.83
C LEU A 146 10.13 6.15 9.11
N LEU A 147 8.97 5.71 9.60
CA LEU A 147 8.71 4.28 9.84
C LEU A 147 8.69 3.46 8.56
N LEU A 148 8.18 4.02 7.48
CA LEU A 148 7.97 3.32 6.22
C LEU A 148 9.09 3.53 5.19
N SER A 149 10.01 4.48 5.43
CA SER A 149 11.09 4.81 4.50
C SER A 149 11.99 3.62 4.13
N GLY A 150 12.17 2.67 5.05
CA GLY A 150 12.96 1.46 4.80
C GLY A 150 12.15 0.26 4.26
N TYR A 151 10.87 0.44 3.99
CA TYR A 151 9.99 -0.67 3.56
C TYR A 151 10.48 -1.33 2.26
N TRP A 152 10.73 -0.51 1.25
CA TRP A 152 11.17 -0.99 -0.07
C TRP A 152 12.60 -1.53 -0.05
N ASP A 153 13.48 -0.96 0.79
CA ASP A 153 14.85 -1.44 0.93
C ASP A 153 14.89 -2.87 1.51
N ASN A 154 14.00 -3.19 2.43
CA ASN A 154 13.91 -4.52 3.01
C ASN A 154 13.18 -5.53 2.10
N ALA A 155 12.18 -5.08 1.33
CA ALA A 155 11.45 -5.94 0.40
C ALA A 155 12.32 -6.43 -0.77
N THR A 156 13.39 -5.71 -1.12
CA THR A 156 14.29 -6.06 -2.22
C THR A 156 15.44 -7.00 -1.84
N LYS A 157 15.64 -7.28 -0.54
CA LYS A 157 16.74 -8.14 -0.04
C LYS A 157 16.40 -9.64 0.04
N HIS A 158 15.22 -9.99 -0.39
CA HIS A 158 14.72 -11.36 -0.46
C HIS A 158 14.34 -11.70 -1.91
#